data_09166a3da0f2df6492b06b9a41c2a559
#
_entry.id   09166a3da0f2df6492b06b9a41c2a559
#
_cell.length_a   1.000
_cell.length_b   1.000
_cell.length_c   1.000
_cell.angle_alpha   90.00
_cell.angle_beta   90.00
_cell.angle_gamma   90.00
#
_symmetry.space_group_name_H-M   'P 1'
#
loop_
_entity.id
_entity.type
_entity.pdbx_description
1 polymer ?
#
loop_
_entity_poly.entity_id
_entity_poly.type
_entity_poly.pdbx_seq_one_letter_code
_entity_poly.pdbx_strand_id
1 'polypeptide(L)'
;MRKFQILCVTMHQCDFSKIKEMNIHSDVIFSNQADRTGFDTLEFEDHTAQMITTETRGVGKNRNIGLMYADAEICLFADDDVTYVDDMEDIVVREFETHPDADIMIFHLDTDDPVRVQKKYARTKKCCRIICPHTVVDASSVGS
;
A
#
# COMPACT_ATOMS: atom_id res chain seq x y z
N MET A 1 11.01 -9.33 -10.83
CA MET A 1 10.07 -8.97 -9.73
C MET A 1 10.34 -7.53 -9.30
N ARG A 2 9.30 -6.75 -9.13
CA ARG A 2 9.43 -5.37 -8.63
C ARG A 2 9.84 -5.37 -7.18
N LYS A 3 10.59 -4.37 -6.76
CA LYS A 3 10.99 -4.25 -5.36
C LYS A 3 9.86 -3.75 -4.46
N PHE A 4 9.09 -2.78 -4.95
CA PHE A 4 8.07 -2.09 -4.17
C PHE A 4 6.84 -1.76 -5.01
N GLN A 5 5.67 -1.85 -4.43
CA GLN A 5 4.41 -1.52 -5.09
C GLN A 5 3.38 -1.05 -4.07
N ILE A 6 2.67 0.02 -4.39
CA ILE A 6 1.55 0.49 -3.57
C ILE A 6 0.27 -0.21 -4.03
N LEU A 7 -0.52 -0.72 -3.11
CA LEU A 7 -1.84 -1.29 -3.36
C LEU A 7 -2.88 -0.37 -2.72
N CYS A 8 -3.47 0.49 -3.53
CA CYS A 8 -4.39 1.52 -3.06
C CYS A 8 -5.83 1.14 -3.38
N VAL A 9 -6.70 1.15 -2.37
CA VAL A 9 -8.14 1.01 -2.57
C VAL A 9 -8.77 2.39 -2.74
N THR A 10 -9.65 2.53 -3.72
CA THR A 10 -10.30 3.80 -4.03
C THR A 10 -11.69 3.55 -4.61
N MET A 11 -12.44 4.62 -4.84
CA MET A 11 -13.82 4.54 -5.37
C MET A 11 -14.02 5.62 -6.43
N HIS A 12 -14.82 5.27 -7.44
CA HIS A 12 -15.34 6.21 -8.44
C HIS A 12 -14.28 7.05 -9.16
N GLN A 13 -13.08 6.50 -9.32
CA GLN A 13 -12.03 7.17 -10.06
C GLN A 13 -12.23 6.99 -11.57
N CYS A 14 -12.05 8.06 -12.32
CA CYS A 14 -12.12 8.06 -13.79
C CYS A 14 -10.75 8.27 -14.43
N ASP A 15 -9.75 8.62 -13.65
CA ASP A 15 -8.40 8.91 -14.09
C ASP A 15 -7.37 8.58 -12.99
N PHE A 16 -6.11 8.91 -13.24
CA PHE A 16 -5.01 8.67 -12.31
C PHE A 16 -4.65 9.91 -11.47
N SER A 17 -5.57 10.82 -11.23
CA SER A 17 -5.32 12.05 -10.44
C SER A 17 -4.84 11.78 -9.01
N LYS A 18 -5.17 10.62 -8.45
CA LYS A 18 -4.70 10.21 -7.12
C LYS A 18 -3.19 10.10 -7.02
N ILE A 19 -2.49 9.83 -8.10
CA ILE A 19 -1.01 9.79 -8.10
C ILE A 19 -0.46 11.13 -7.62
N LYS A 20 -0.96 12.23 -8.14
CA LYS A 20 -0.53 13.57 -7.77
C LYS A 20 -1.04 13.97 -6.38
N GLU A 21 -2.31 13.68 -6.09
CA GLU A 21 -2.93 14.01 -4.80
C GLU A 21 -2.23 13.32 -3.63
N MET A 22 -1.85 12.06 -3.81
CA MET A 22 -1.18 11.26 -2.79
C MET A 22 0.34 11.41 -2.81
N ASN A 23 0.88 12.15 -3.76
CA ASN A 23 2.33 12.29 -3.98
C ASN A 23 3.02 10.93 -4.17
N ILE A 24 2.51 10.13 -5.09
CA ILE A 24 3.02 8.80 -5.37
C ILE A 24 4.18 8.89 -6.37
N HIS A 25 5.32 8.32 -5.98
CA HIS A 25 6.54 8.19 -6.78
C HIS A 25 7.01 6.73 -6.83
N SER A 26 6.08 5.82 -6.95
CA SER A 26 6.33 4.37 -6.94
C SER A 26 5.34 3.68 -7.86
N ASP A 27 5.62 2.42 -8.21
CA ASP A 27 4.63 1.58 -8.87
C ASP A 27 3.39 1.44 -8.00
N VAL A 28 2.22 1.52 -8.58
CA VAL A 28 0.96 1.51 -7.85
C VAL A 28 -0.12 0.72 -8.59
N ILE A 29 -0.93 0.00 -7.82
CA ILE A 29 -2.17 -0.61 -8.28
C ILE A 29 -3.32 0.05 -7.52
N PHE A 30 -4.24 0.64 -8.28
CA PHE A 30 -5.50 1.13 -7.72
C PHE A 30 -6.58 0.07 -7.90
N SER A 31 -7.15 -0.40 -6.80
CA SER A 31 -8.40 -1.16 -6.81
C SER A 31 -9.55 -0.18 -6.70
N ASN A 32 -10.18 0.12 -7.83
CA ASN A 32 -11.21 1.13 -7.95
C ASN A 32 -12.60 0.48 -7.93
N GLN A 33 -13.38 0.81 -6.91
CA GLN A 33 -14.78 0.40 -6.82
C GLN A 33 -15.65 1.41 -7.55
N ALA A 34 -16.38 0.96 -8.56
CA ALA A 34 -17.28 1.79 -9.34
C ALA A 34 -18.45 0.96 -9.89
N ASP A 35 -19.35 1.59 -10.62
CA ASP A 35 -20.48 0.90 -11.25
C ASP A 35 -20.15 0.40 -12.67
N ARG A 36 -18.90 0.05 -12.90
CA ARG A 36 -18.38 -0.45 -14.17
C ARG A 36 -17.18 -1.36 -13.93
N THR A 37 -16.78 -2.07 -14.96
CA THR A 37 -15.53 -2.84 -14.96
C THR A 37 -14.56 -2.28 -15.99
N GLY A 38 -13.28 -2.36 -15.69
CA GLY A 38 -12.25 -1.87 -16.61
C GLY A 38 -10.86 -2.11 -16.08
N PHE A 39 -9.90 -1.94 -16.98
CA PHE A 39 -8.48 -2.03 -16.67
C PHE A 39 -7.74 -0.93 -17.43
N ASP A 40 -7.04 -0.09 -16.72
CA ASP A 40 -6.27 1.01 -17.29
C ASP A 40 -4.84 0.97 -16.78
N THR A 41 -3.92 1.42 -17.61
CA THR A 41 -2.49 1.51 -17.27
C THR A 41 -1.96 2.88 -17.66
N LEU A 42 -1.13 3.44 -16.78
CA LEU A 42 -0.42 4.70 -17.05
C LEU A 42 1.04 4.53 -16.65
N GLU A 43 1.93 4.97 -17.52
CA GLU A 43 3.35 5.10 -17.17
C GLU A 43 3.63 6.56 -16.78
N PHE A 44 4.30 6.74 -15.66
CA PHE A 44 4.65 8.07 -15.13
C PHE A 44 6.01 8.00 -14.43
N GLU A 45 6.84 9.01 -14.66
CA GLU A 45 8.22 8.99 -14.20
C GLU A 45 8.86 7.66 -14.70
N ASP A 46 9.51 6.87 -13.94
CA ASP A 46 9.97 5.53 -14.31
C ASP A 46 9.11 4.43 -13.68
N HIS A 47 7.84 4.72 -13.43
CA HIS A 47 6.91 3.84 -12.73
C HIS A 47 5.67 3.52 -13.55
N THR A 48 4.97 2.47 -13.14
CA THR A 48 3.73 2.02 -13.76
C THR A 48 2.58 2.11 -12.76
N ALA A 49 1.49 2.73 -13.18
CA ALA A 49 0.23 2.72 -12.46
C ALA A 49 -0.77 1.85 -13.19
N GLN A 50 -1.45 1.00 -12.46
CA GLN A 50 -2.55 0.17 -12.96
C GLN A 50 -3.82 0.52 -12.20
N MET A 51 -4.94 0.58 -12.90
CA MET A 51 -6.24 0.78 -12.26
C MET A 51 -7.16 -0.36 -12.66
N ILE A 52 -7.54 -1.17 -11.69
CA ILE A 52 -8.48 -2.27 -11.87
C ILE A 52 -9.81 -1.80 -11.31
N THR A 53 -10.76 -1.56 -12.19
CA THR A 53 -12.09 -1.08 -11.83
C THR A 53 -13.06 -2.25 -11.82
N THR A 54 -13.77 -2.42 -10.71
CA THR A 54 -14.76 -3.49 -10.54
C THR A 54 -15.99 -2.96 -9.82
N GLU A 55 -17.06 -3.72 -9.93
CA GLU A 55 -18.28 -3.48 -9.16
C GLU A 55 -18.23 -4.12 -7.77
N THR A 56 -17.12 -4.76 -7.43
CA THR A 56 -16.92 -5.42 -6.15
C THR A 56 -16.93 -4.41 -5.00
N ARG A 57 -17.79 -4.65 -4.03
CA ARG A 57 -17.97 -3.76 -2.89
C ARG A 57 -17.25 -4.29 -1.65
N GLY A 58 -16.64 -3.37 -0.92
CA GLY A 58 -15.95 -3.66 0.33
C GLY A 58 -14.45 -3.48 0.25
N VAL A 59 -13.86 -2.90 1.28
CA VAL A 59 -12.44 -2.58 1.36
C VAL A 59 -11.59 -3.85 1.33
N GLY A 60 -11.99 -4.88 2.09
CA GLY A 60 -11.23 -6.13 2.14
C GLY A 60 -11.18 -6.85 0.80
N LYS A 61 -12.30 -6.92 0.10
CA LYS A 61 -12.38 -7.53 -1.24
C LYS A 61 -11.54 -6.76 -2.25
N ASN A 62 -11.58 -5.43 -2.20
CA ASN A 62 -10.79 -4.59 -3.10
C ASN A 62 -9.29 -4.66 -2.79
N ARG A 63 -8.90 -4.78 -1.54
CA ARG A 63 -7.51 -5.07 -1.17
C ARG A 63 -7.05 -6.42 -1.74
N ASN A 64 -7.89 -7.44 -1.70
CA ASN A 64 -7.58 -8.75 -2.28
C ASN A 64 -7.39 -8.66 -3.80
N ILE A 65 -8.17 -7.85 -4.49
CA ILE A 65 -7.99 -7.60 -5.92
C ILE A 65 -6.59 -7.02 -6.18
N GLY A 66 -6.19 -6.00 -5.43
CA GLY A 66 -4.85 -5.44 -5.52
C GLY A 66 -3.75 -6.49 -5.32
N LEU A 67 -3.91 -7.34 -4.30
CA LEU A 67 -2.95 -8.42 -4.03
C LEU A 67 -2.88 -9.45 -5.17
N MET A 68 -3.98 -9.75 -5.84
CA MET A 68 -3.99 -10.69 -6.97
C MET A 68 -3.14 -10.19 -8.14
N TYR A 69 -3.05 -8.90 -8.33
CA TYR A 69 -2.27 -8.26 -9.41
C TYR A 69 -0.88 -7.83 -8.97
N ALA A 70 -0.57 -7.89 -7.68
CA ALA A 70 0.72 -7.48 -7.15
C ALA A 70 1.84 -8.43 -7.57
N ASP A 71 2.96 -7.85 -7.98
CA ASP A 71 4.15 -8.59 -8.39
C ASP A 71 5.44 -8.06 -7.75
N ALA A 72 5.30 -7.34 -6.64
CA ALA A 72 6.44 -6.77 -5.93
C ALA A 72 6.82 -7.57 -4.68
N GLU A 73 8.08 -7.48 -4.30
CA GLU A 73 8.58 -8.06 -3.06
C GLU A 73 7.96 -7.41 -1.82
N ILE A 74 7.81 -6.08 -1.86
CA ILE A 74 7.22 -5.30 -0.78
C ILE A 74 5.96 -4.63 -1.30
N CYS A 75 4.83 -4.86 -0.64
CA CYS A 75 3.54 -4.28 -0.98
C CYS A 75 3.05 -3.39 0.16
N LEU A 76 2.70 -2.15 -0.15
CA LEU A 76 2.13 -1.21 0.78
C LEU A 76 0.63 -1.09 0.54
N PHE A 77 -0.17 -1.51 1.50
CA PHE A 77 -1.60 -1.20 1.49
C PHE A 77 -1.81 0.27 1.81
N ALA A 78 -2.57 0.95 0.99
CA ALA A 78 -2.84 2.37 1.13
C ALA A 78 -4.33 2.67 0.99
N ASP A 79 -4.80 3.64 1.75
CA ASP A 79 -6.08 4.30 1.52
C ASP A 79 -5.84 5.53 0.64
N ASP A 80 -6.88 6.01 -0.02
CA ASP A 80 -6.75 7.07 -1.03
C ASP A 80 -6.75 8.50 -0.46
N ASP A 81 -6.77 8.64 0.85
CA ASP A 81 -6.80 9.91 1.59
C ASP A 81 -5.48 10.24 2.29
N VAL A 82 -4.41 9.54 1.97
CA VAL A 82 -3.08 9.78 2.54
C VAL A 82 -2.19 10.48 1.51
N THR A 83 -1.24 11.27 2.00
CA THR A 83 -0.20 11.89 1.18
C THR A 83 1.16 11.43 1.68
N TYR A 84 2.01 11.00 0.76
CA TYR A 84 3.33 10.48 1.08
C TYR A 84 4.41 11.55 0.97
N VAL A 85 5.47 11.37 1.76
CA VAL A 85 6.73 12.12 1.56
C VAL A 85 7.42 11.63 0.28
N ASP A 86 8.26 12.46 -0.32
CA ASP A 86 8.87 12.16 -1.62
C ASP A 86 9.73 10.90 -1.63
N ASP A 87 10.40 10.60 -0.53
CA ASP A 87 11.29 9.45 -0.38
C ASP A 87 10.65 8.26 0.37
N MET A 88 9.33 8.16 0.34
CA MET A 88 8.59 7.12 1.06
C MET A 88 9.06 5.70 0.71
N GLU A 89 9.24 5.41 -0.57
CA GLU A 89 9.70 4.08 -1.01
C GLU A 89 11.07 3.74 -0.41
N ASP A 90 12.02 4.66 -0.46
CA ASP A 90 13.36 4.46 0.10
C ASP A 90 13.32 4.23 1.61
N ILE A 91 12.48 4.97 2.32
CA ILE A 91 12.29 4.81 3.76
C ILE A 91 11.76 3.41 4.08
N VAL A 92 10.73 2.97 3.39
CA VAL A 92 10.10 1.67 3.61
C VAL A 92 11.05 0.53 3.28
N VAL A 93 11.72 0.58 2.14
CA VAL A 93 12.69 -0.45 1.72
C VAL A 93 13.83 -0.54 2.73
N ARG A 94 14.33 0.60 3.18
CA ARG A 94 15.42 0.65 4.18
C ARG A 94 15.00 0.05 5.52
N GLU A 95 13.77 0.30 5.95
CA GLU A 95 13.25 -0.28 7.20
C GLU A 95 13.18 -1.81 7.12
N PHE A 96 12.80 -2.39 5.98
CA PHE A 96 12.84 -3.84 5.79
C PHE A 96 14.26 -4.39 5.73
N GLU A 97 15.20 -3.66 5.17
CA GLU A 97 16.62 -4.05 5.15
C GLU A 97 17.21 -4.04 6.55
N THR A 98 16.81 -3.07 7.38
CA THR A 98 17.23 -2.96 8.79
C THR A 98 16.61 -4.05 9.68
N HIS A 99 15.42 -4.52 9.31
CA HIS A 99 14.68 -5.55 10.04
C HIS A 99 14.44 -6.77 9.13
N PRO A 100 15.47 -7.55 8.81
CA PRO A 100 15.35 -8.65 7.84
C PRO A 100 14.40 -9.76 8.27
N ASP A 101 14.12 -9.88 9.56
CA ASP A 101 13.17 -10.87 10.10
C ASP A 101 11.71 -10.40 10.06
N ALA A 102 11.46 -9.14 9.67
CA ALA A 102 10.12 -8.60 9.60
C ALA A 102 9.46 -8.97 8.27
N ASP A 103 8.29 -9.58 8.35
CA ASP A 103 7.46 -9.86 7.18
C ASP A 103 6.34 -8.82 7.01
N ILE A 104 5.89 -8.24 8.12
CA ILE A 104 4.86 -7.20 8.14
C ILE A 104 5.37 -6.03 8.95
N MET A 105 5.22 -4.82 8.39
CA MET A 105 5.48 -3.58 9.10
C MET A 105 4.25 -2.71 9.10
N ILE A 106 4.06 -1.99 10.17
CA ILE A 106 2.97 -1.04 10.33
C ILE A 106 3.59 0.33 10.55
N PHE A 107 3.30 1.24 9.63
CA PHE A 107 3.71 2.63 9.75
C PHE A 107 2.53 3.45 10.23
N HIS A 108 2.79 4.35 11.16
CA HIS A 108 1.78 5.30 11.57
C HIS A 108 1.74 6.47 10.62
N LEU A 109 0.53 6.89 10.31
CA LEU A 109 0.32 8.16 9.65
C LEU A 109 0.70 9.27 10.63
N ASP A 110 1.39 10.27 10.13
CA ASP A 110 1.62 11.49 10.87
C ASP A 110 0.29 12.25 10.89
N THR A 111 -0.38 12.18 12.01
CA THR A 111 -1.62 12.89 12.25
C THR A 111 -1.40 13.88 13.38
N ASP A 112 -2.20 14.93 13.43
CA ASP A 112 -2.16 15.91 14.52
C ASP A 112 -2.57 15.31 15.89
N ASP A 113 -2.85 14.01 15.91
CA ASP A 113 -3.21 13.29 17.14
C ASP A 113 -1.97 12.59 17.71
N PRO A 114 -1.36 13.11 18.81
CA PRO A 114 -0.14 12.57 19.37
C PRO A 114 -0.29 11.16 19.95
N VAL A 115 -1.52 10.66 20.15
CA VAL A 115 -1.77 9.33 20.70
C VAL A 115 -1.53 8.23 19.67
N ARG A 116 -1.48 8.55 18.38
CA ARG A 116 -1.34 7.58 17.29
C ARG A 116 0.07 7.36 16.79
N VAL A 117 1.06 8.06 17.30
CA VAL A 117 2.44 7.96 16.81
C VAL A 117 3.18 6.81 17.51
N GLN A 118 3.00 5.60 17.04
CA GLN A 118 3.80 4.45 17.48
C GLN A 118 4.15 3.55 16.28
N LYS A 119 5.43 3.32 16.07
CA LYS A 119 5.89 2.33 15.09
C LYS A 119 5.82 0.95 15.74
N LYS A 120 5.18 0.00 15.08
CA LYS A 120 5.11 -1.39 15.53
C LYS A 120 5.54 -2.32 14.41
N TYR A 121 6.28 -3.34 14.77
CA TYR A 121 6.77 -4.35 13.85
C TYR A 121 6.16 -5.70 14.21
N ALA A 122 5.72 -6.42 13.20
CA ALA A 122 5.21 -7.77 13.35
C ALA A 122 6.03 -8.74 12.49
N ARG A 123 6.19 -9.97 12.97
CA ARG A 123 6.85 -11.04 12.24
C ARG A 123 5.83 -12.11 11.90
N THR A 124 5.84 -12.56 10.66
CA THR A 124 5.03 -13.69 10.21
C THR A 124 5.90 -14.67 9.43
N LYS A 125 5.41 -15.88 9.23
CA LYS A 125 6.11 -16.90 8.44
C LYS A 125 5.72 -16.87 6.96
N LYS A 126 5.29 -15.74 6.43
CA LYS A 126 4.83 -15.62 5.04
C LYS A 126 5.91 -15.09 4.10
N CYS A 127 5.72 -15.38 2.82
CA CYS A 127 6.70 -15.09 1.76
C CYS A 127 6.68 -13.64 1.24
N CYS A 128 5.67 -12.83 1.58
CA CYS A 128 5.58 -11.44 1.13
C CYS A 128 5.62 -10.47 2.30
N ARG A 129 6.25 -9.35 2.08
CA ARG A 129 6.32 -8.28 3.06
C ARG A 129 5.17 -7.29 2.81
N ILE A 130 4.36 -7.09 3.82
CA ILE A 130 3.16 -6.27 3.72
C ILE A 130 3.23 -5.12 4.72
N ILE A 131 2.81 -3.95 4.28
CA ILE A 131 2.71 -2.77 5.12
C ILE A 131 1.25 -2.37 5.22
N CYS A 132 0.76 -2.32 6.44
CA CYS A 132 -0.61 -1.88 6.75
C CYS A 132 -0.57 -0.61 7.58
N PRO A 133 -0.95 0.54 7.03
CA PRO A 133 -0.86 1.80 7.78
C PRO A 133 -1.89 1.96 8.89
N HIS A 134 -2.96 1.18 8.89
CA HIS A 134 -4.07 1.38 9.83
C HIS A 134 -4.30 0.27 10.85
N THR A 135 -3.56 -0.83 10.78
CA THR A 135 -3.74 -1.92 11.72
C THR A 135 -2.62 -1.90 12.76
N VAL A 136 -2.99 -1.59 13.99
CA VAL A 136 -2.05 -1.63 15.10
C VAL A 136 -1.97 -3.07 15.59
N VAL A 137 -0.90 -3.77 15.24
CA VAL A 137 -0.58 -5.08 15.80
C VAL A 137 0.58 -4.90 16.77
N ASP A 138 0.39 -5.32 18.00
CA ASP A 138 1.49 -5.33 18.96
C ASP A 138 2.51 -6.39 18.53
N ALA A 139 3.75 -5.97 18.31
CA ALA A 139 4.82 -6.88 17.93
C ALA A 139 5.02 -8.02 18.94
N SER A 140 4.68 -7.80 20.20
CA SER A 140 4.74 -8.85 21.24
C SER A 140 3.64 -9.90 21.09
N SER A 141 2.52 -9.58 20.44
CA SER A 141 1.38 -10.50 20.26
C SER A 141 1.47 -11.35 19.01
N VAL A 142 2.40 -11.05 18.09
CA VAL A 142 2.53 -11.74 16.80
C VAL A 142 3.59 -12.83 16.84
N GLY A 143 4.15 -13.12 17.97
CA GLY A 143 5.13 -14.17 18.16
C GLY A 143 6.44 -13.92 17.39
N SER A 144 7.51 -14.15 17.99
CA SER A 144 8.83 -14.06 17.36
C SER A 144 9.13 -15.29 16.51
#